data_f957381020d23d2d497d4885bbbd477c
#
_entry.id   f957381020d23d2d497d4885bbbd477c
#
_cell.length_a   1.000
_cell.length_b   1.000
_cell.length_c   1.000
_cell.angle_alpha   90.00
_cell.angle_beta   90.00
_cell.angle_gamma   90.00
#
_symmetry.space_group_name_H-M   'P 1'
#
loop_
_entity.id
_entity.type
_entity.pdbx_description
1 polymer ?
#
loop_
_entity_poly.entity_id
_entity_poly.type
_entity_poly.pdbx_seq_one_letter_code
_entity_poly.pdbx_strand_id
1 'polypeptide(L)'
;MQYDKTTIKDENVGFEKKIFLSSATFKYPTVKLKQLKELDVNSIAADDCILFMWTTGPQMANAIELGKAWGFEYKTMAFVWDKMVHNPGRYTLSQTEFVLAFKKGKFPQPRGARNIRQMVAVPRGKHSEKPLEVIDGITKMFPEQDKIELFARNNFTGWDNWGLEIPDSKIDIITGISLGNTNEDQDGQLSINLSVVGED
;
A
#
# COMPACT_ATOMS: atom_id res chain seq x y z
N MET A 1 -13.90 24.65 11.60
CA MET A 1 -12.61 23.95 11.70
C MET A 1 -11.63 24.68 10.81
N GLN A 2 -10.66 25.35 11.39
CA GLN A 2 -9.69 26.17 10.65
C GLN A 2 -8.60 25.24 10.13
N TYR A 3 -8.37 25.22 8.81
CA TYR A 3 -7.27 24.47 8.21
C TYR A 3 -5.99 25.27 8.39
N ASP A 4 -4.96 24.62 8.92
CA ASP A 4 -3.63 25.21 9.00
C ASP A 4 -3.01 25.20 7.60
N LYS A 5 -3.01 26.37 6.97
CA LYS A 5 -2.50 26.59 5.61
C LYS A 5 -1.19 27.36 5.71
N THR A 6 -0.09 26.67 5.56
CA THR A 6 1.18 27.35 5.36
C THR A 6 1.29 27.77 3.90
N THR A 7 1.24 29.06 3.64
CA THR A 7 1.42 29.62 2.30
C THR A 7 2.87 30.02 2.13
N ILE A 8 3.56 29.37 1.22
CA ILE A 8 4.91 29.76 0.80
C ILE A 8 4.75 30.64 -0.44
N LYS A 9 5.21 31.89 -0.34
CA LYS A 9 5.27 32.80 -1.49
C LYS A 9 6.56 32.50 -2.24
N ASP A 10 6.45 32.03 -3.46
CA ASP A 10 7.56 31.96 -4.38
C ASP A 10 7.63 33.30 -5.13
N GLU A 11 8.65 34.11 -4.85
CA GLU A 11 8.77 35.47 -5.37
C GLU A 11 8.95 35.54 -6.90
N ASN A 12 9.20 34.39 -7.55
CA ASN A 12 9.49 34.37 -8.98
C ASN A 12 8.31 34.03 -9.89
N VAL A 13 7.13 33.62 -9.40
CA VAL A 13 6.05 33.10 -10.28
C VAL A 13 4.68 33.73 -10.06
N GLY A 14 4.47 34.65 -9.14
CA GLY A 14 3.19 35.33 -8.97
C GLY A 14 1.98 34.46 -8.56
N PHE A 15 2.19 33.16 -8.31
CA PHE A 15 1.18 32.22 -7.84
C PHE A 15 1.49 31.72 -6.42
N GLU A 16 0.53 31.82 -5.51
CA GLU A 16 0.64 31.21 -4.18
C GLU A 16 0.50 29.68 -4.29
N LYS A 17 1.59 28.95 -4.10
CA LYS A 17 1.58 27.50 -4.02
C LYS A 17 1.18 27.08 -2.60
N LYS A 18 -0.05 26.62 -2.42
CA LYS A 18 -0.52 26.08 -1.14
C LYS A 18 0.00 24.67 -0.96
N ILE A 19 0.93 24.49 -0.01
CA ILE A 19 1.46 23.18 0.34
C ILE A 19 0.66 22.64 1.53
N PHE A 20 0.04 21.47 1.36
CA PHE A 20 -0.61 20.77 2.46
C PHE A 20 0.45 19.95 3.22
N LEU A 21 0.75 20.31 4.45
CA LEU A 21 1.73 19.63 5.31
C LEU A 21 1.39 18.17 5.67
N SER A 22 0.23 17.69 5.23
CA SER A 22 -0.20 16.29 5.42
C SER A 22 0.26 15.32 4.33
N SER A 23 1.07 15.77 3.37
CA SER A 23 1.60 14.89 2.32
C SER A 23 2.54 13.84 2.91
N ALA A 24 2.44 12.60 2.41
CA ALA A 24 3.29 11.48 2.80
C ALA A 24 4.78 11.79 2.60
N THR A 25 5.13 12.58 1.60
CA THR A 25 6.49 13.02 1.25
C THR A 25 7.24 13.68 2.40
N PHE A 26 6.53 14.36 3.30
CA PHE A 26 7.15 15.01 4.46
C PHE A 26 7.39 14.06 5.65
N LYS A 27 6.90 12.82 5.56
CA LYS A 27 6.91 11.89 6.69
C LYS A 27 7.84 10.70 6.51
N TYR A 28 8.04 10.25 5.26
CA TYR A 28 8.91 9.10 4.93
C TYR A 28 9.32 9.13 3.46
N PRO A 29 10.43 8.44 3.09
CA PRO A 29 10.84 8.29 1.71
C PRO A 29 9.73 7.66 0.87
N THR A 30 9.50 8.19 -0.30
CA THR A 30 8.49 7.69 -1.25
C THR A 30 9.18 7.24 -2.53
N VAL A 31 8.62 6.22 -3.19
CA VAL A 31 9.15 5.63 -4.40
C VAL A 31 8.24 5.97 -5.57
N LYS A 32 8.81 6.36 -6.71
CA LYS A 32 8.04 6.68 -7.92
C LYS A 32 7.45 5.39 -8.51
N LEU A 33 6.25 5.49 -9.13
CA LEU A 33 5.59 4.34 -9.77
C LEU A 33 6.50 3.59 -10.76
N LYS A 34 7.32 4.34 -11.53
CA LYS A 34 8.29 3.73 -12.46
C LYS A 34 9.26 2.80 -11.73
N GLN A 35 9.83 3.24 -10.61
CA GLN A 35 10.77 2.45 -9.82
C GLN A 35 10.10 1.24 -9.16
N LEU A 36 8.84 1.41 -8.67
CA LEU A 36 8.06 0.31 -8.11
C LEU A 36 7.82 -0.80 -9.13
N LYS A 37 7.59 -0.46 -10.40
CA LYS A 37 7.42 -1.44 -11.48
C LYS A 37 8.69 -2.25 -11.79
N GLU A 38 9.86 -1.72 -11.43
CA GLU A 38 11.16 -2.38 -11.63
C GLU A 38 11.50 -3.38 -10.52
N LEU A 39 10.73 -3.40 -9.41
CA LEU A 39 10.87 -4.42 -8.37
C LEU A 39 10.49 -5.79 -8.92
N ASP A 40 11.35 -6.79 -8.71
CA ASP A 40 11.10 -8.17 -9.15
C ASP A 40 10.21 -8.93 -8.14
N VAL A 41 8.98 -8.45 -7.97
CA VAL A 41 7.98 -9.10 -7.14
C VAL A 41 7.63 -10.49 -7.69
N ASN A 42 7.79 -10.68 -8.99
CA ASN A 42 7.48 -11.94 -9.63
C ASN A 42 8.42 -13.08 -9.21
N SER A 43 9.67 -12.79 -8.82
CA SER A 43 10.65 -13.80 -8.37
C SER A 43 10.30 -14.42 -7.02
N ILE A 44 9.54 -13.70 -6.20
CA ILE A 44 9.09 -14.19 -4.88
C ILE A 44 7.63 -14.65 -4.87
N ALA A 45 6.92 -14.50 -5.98
CA ALA A 45 5.53 -14.86 -6.11
C ALA A 45 5.39 -16.29 -6.63
N ALA A 46 4.66 -17.14 -5.90
CA ALA A 46 4.28 -18.46 -6.37
C ALA A 46 3.50 -18.40 -7.70
N ASP A 47 3.43 -19.52 -8.44
CA ASP A 47 2.69 -19.58 -9.71
C ASP A 47 1.20 -19.31 -9.52
N ASP A 48 0.63 -19.82 -8.44
CA ASP A 48 -0.75 -19.60 -8.02
C ASP A 48 -0.76 -18.77 -6.72
N CYS A 49 -1.00 -17.46 -6.79
CA CYS A 49 -1.01 -16.60 -5.60
C CYS A 49 -1.95 -15.41 -5.70
N ILE A 50 -2.21 -14.79 -4.56
CA ILE A 50 -2.98 -13.55 -4.42
C ILE A 50 -2.07 -12.43 -3.94
N LEU A 51 -2.19 -11.27 -4.57
CA LEU A 51 -1.59 -10.03 -4.12
C LEU A 51 -2.70 -9.14 -3.52
N PHE A 52 -2.53 -8.74 -2.27
CA PHE A 52 -3.35 -7.73 -1.61
C PHE A 52 -2.59 -6.41 -1.58
N MET A 53 -3.11 -5.38 -2.23
CA MET A 53 -2.42 -4.10 -2.41
C MET A 53 -3.23 -2.96 -1.80
N TRP A 54 -2.65 -2.27 -0.83
CA TRP A 54 -3.21 -1.05 -0.28
C TRP A 54 -3.18 0.10 -1.28
N THR A 55 -4.25 0.88 -1.32
CA THR A 55 -4.32 2.09 -2.14
C THR A 55 -5.29 3.10 -1.56
N THR A 56 -5.15 4.34 -2.01
CA THR A 56 -6.13 5.42 -1.77
C THR A 56 -6.96 5.66 -3.02
N GLY A 57 -8.10 6.34 -2.89
CA GLY A 57 -8.94 6.67 -4.03
C GLY A 57 -8.17 7.32 -5.19
N PRO A 58 -7.39 8.40 -4.96
CA PRO A 58 -6.61 9.05 -6.01
C PRO A 58 -5.55 8.16 -6.68
N GLN A 59 -5.05 7.13 -5.98
CA GLN A 59 -4.00 6.24 -6.46
C GLN A 59 -4.52 4.92 -7.05
N MET A 60 -5.82 4.74 -7.14
CA MET A 60 -6.46 3.49 -7.60
C MET A 60 -5.96 3.04 -8.97
N ALA A 61 -5.90 3.96 -9.95
CA ALA A 61 -5.43 3.64 -11.29
C ALA A 61 -3.96 3.20 -11.30
N ASN A 62 -3.10 3.90 -10.55
CA ASN A 62 -1.68 3.58 -10.43
C ASN A 62 -1.46 2.23 -9.74
N ALA A 63 -2.26 1.90 -8.71
CA ALA A 63 -2.21 0.60 -8.05
C ALA A 63 -2.57 -0.55 -9.01
N ILE A 64 -3.61 -0.38 -9.83
CA ILE A 64 -4.00 -1.37 -10.85
C ILE A 64 -2.90 -1.53 -11.90
N GLU A 65 -2.30 -0.44 -12.35
CA GLU A 65 -1.19 -0.46 -13.31
C GLU A 65 0.04 -1.17 -12.74
N LEU A 66 0.37 -0.91 -11.46
CA LEU A 66 1.47 -1.56 -10.77
C LEU A 66 1.28 -3.07 -10.64
N GLY A 67 0.10 -3.51 -10.19
CA GLY A 67 -0.20 -4.94 -10.08
C GLY A 67 -0.06 -5.66 -11.42
N LYS A 68 -0.50 -5.04 -12.52
CA LYS A 68 -0.31 -5.56 -13.87
C LYS A 68 1.17 -5.62 -14.28
N ALA A 69 1.96 -4.60 -13.93
CA ALA A 69 3.39 -4.58 -14.24
C ALA A 69 4.15 -5.71 -13.53
N TRP A 70 3.71 -6.12 -12.35
CA TRP A 70 4.23 -7.27 -11.61
C TRP A 70 3.67 -8.63 -12.04
N GLY A 71 2.87 -8.68 -13.12
CA GLY A 71 2.32 -9.91 -13.67
C GLY A 71 1.01 -10.39 -13.03
N PHE A 72 0.34 -9.55 -12.25
CA PHE A 72 -0.92 -9.90 -11.61
C PHE A 72 -2.13 -9.31 -12.33
N GLU A 73 -3.25 -10.03 -12.28
CA GLU A 73 -4.54 -9.60 -12.82
C GLU A 73 -5.44 -9.08 -11.69
N TYR A 74 -5.91 -7.83 -11.79
CA TYR A 74 -6.87 -7.27 -10.84
C TYR A 74 -8.18 -8.06 -10.83
N LYS A 75 -8.70 -8.37 -9.66
CA LYS A 75 -9.96 -9.10 -9.50
C LYS A 75 -11.04 -8.29 -8.79
N THR A 76 -10.75 -7.74 -7.64
CA THR A 76 -11.75 -7.07 -6.83
C THR A 76 -11.12 -6.18 -5.77
N MET A 77 -11.95 -5.41 -5.10
CA MET A 77 -11.64 -4.73 -3.84
C MET A 77 -11.88 -5.73 -2.69
N ALA A 78 -10.80 -6.14 -2.01
CA ALA A 78 -10.86 -7.11 -0.92
C ALA A 78 -11.34 -6.47 0.38
N PHE A 79 -10.75 -5.33 0.76
CA PHE A 79 -11.13 -4.61 1.97
C PHE A 79 -11.31 -3.12 1.70
N VAL A 80 -12.19 -2.51 2.50
CA VAL A 80 -12.39 -1.07 2.62
C VAL A 80 -12.19 -0.69 4.07
N TRP A 81 -11.15 0.08 4.35
CA TRP A 81 -10.90 0.59 5.69
C TRP A 81 -11.54 1.96 5.84
N ASP A 82 -12.53 2.05 6.71
CA ASP A 82 -13.04 3.30 7.24
C ASP A 82 -12.16 3.73 8.41
N LYS A 83 -11.40 4.80 8.22
CA LYS A 83 -10.48 5.35 9.24
C LYS A 83 -11.19 6.05 10.39
N MET A 84 -12.52 6.18 10.32
CA MET A 84 -13.39 6.91 11.27
C MET A 84 -12.95 8.37 11.51
N VAL A 85 -12.01 8.85 10.72
CA VAL A 85 -11.49 10.23 10.70
C VAL A 85 -11.35 10.66 9.25
N HIS A 86 -11.91 11.79 8.91
CA HIS A 86 -11.84 12.32 7.56
C HIS A 86 -10.70 13.32 7.38
N ASN A 87 -10.14 13.34 6.18
CA ASN A 87 -9.19 14.35 5.74
C ASN A 87 -9.84 15.23 4.67
N PRO A 88 -9.42 16.49 4.53
CA PRO A 88 -9.84 17.32 3.42
C PRO A 88 -9.51 16.66 2.08
N GLY A 89 -10.52 16.46 1.26
CA GLY A 89 -10.36 16.02 -0.12
C GLY A 89 -10.75 17.13 -1.08
N ARG A 90 -10.53 16.93 -2.38
CA ARG A 90 -10.85 17.94 -3.40
C ARG A 90 -12.37 18.13 -3.57
N TYR A 91 -13.13 17.02 -3.48
CA TYR A 91 -14.59 17.01 -3.68
C TYR A 91 -15.35 16.63 -2.41
N THR A 92 -14.85 15.63 -1.70
CA THR A 92 -15.46 15.10 -0.47
C THR A 92 -14.43 15.01 0.62
N LEU A 93 -14.87 14.79 1.86
CA LEU A 93 -13.99 14.48 2.98
C LEU A 93 -13.52 13.02 2.87
N SER A 94 -12.25 12.83 2.52
CA SER A 94 -11.67 11.50 2.33
C SER A 94 -11.52 10.77 3.65
N GLN A 95 -12.11 9.59 3.77
CA GLN A 95 -12.16 8.82 5.01
C GLN A 95 -11.66 7.37 4.85
N THR A 96 -11.65 6.87 3.61
CA THR A 96 -11.37 5.45 3.35
C THR A 96 -10.02 5.21 2.68
N GLU A 97 -9.46 4.03 2.93
CA GLU A 97 -8.43 3.41 2.12
C GLU A 97 -8.89 2.01 1.69
N PHE A 98 -8.27 1.47 0.67
CA PHE A 98 -8.73 0.26 -0.01
C PHE A 98 -7.62 -0.77 -0.09
N VAL A 99 -7.98 -2.05 -0.01
CA VAL A 99 -7.12 -3.17 -0.35
C VAL A 99 -7.66 -3.83 -1.59
N LEU A 100 -6.89 -3.80 -2.67
CA LEU A 100 -7.22 -4.46 -3.92
C LEU A 100 -6.68 -5.89 -3.91
N ALA A 101 -7.45 -6.83 -4.44
CA ALA A 101 -7.03 -8.21 -4.67
C ALA A 101 -6.71 -8.45 -6.15
N PHE A 102 -5.52 -8.99 -6.38
CA PHE A 102 -5.07 -9.44 -7.69
C PHE A 102 -4.74 -10.92 -7.62
N LYS A 103 -4.75 -11.60 -8.76
CA LYS A 103 -4.28 -12.99 -8.87
C LYS A 103 -3.11 -13.11 -9.82
N LYS A 104 -2.29 -14.13 -9.58
CA LYS A 104 -1.39 -14.75 -10.56
C LYS A 104 -1.78 -16.22 -10.66
N GLY A 105 -1.78 -16.79 -11.84
CA GLY A 105 -2.18 -18.18 -12.06
C GLY A 105 -3.66 -18.46 -11.73
N LYS A 106 -3.94 -19.59 -11.09
CA LYS A 106 -5.26 -19.90 -10.55
C LYS A 106 -5.54 -18.98 -9.37
N PHE A 107 -6.80 -18.53 -9.24
CA PHE A 107 -7.19 -17.69 -8.10
C PHE A 107 -7.34 -18.57 -6.85
N PRO A 108 -6.41 -18.48 -5.88
CA PRO A 108 -6.49 -19.30 -4.67
C PRO A 108 -7.79 -19.01 -3.90
N GLN A 109 -8.47 -20.08 -3.48
CA GLN A 109 -9.66 -19.94 -2.65
C GLN A 109 -9.25 -19.98 -1.17
N PRO A 110 -9.91 -19.20 -0.30
CA PRO A 110 -9.68 -19.28 1.13
C PRO A 110 -9.88 -20.72 1.64
N ARG A 111 -8.83 -21.30 2.24
CA ARG A 111 -8.86 -22.63 2.87
C ARG A 111 -9.34 -22.56 4.32
N GLY A 112 -9.19 -21.39 4.95
CA GLY A 112 -9.68 -21.09 6.30
C GLY A 112 -11.03 -20.38 6.29
N ALA A 113 -11.11 -19.24 7.00
CA ALA A 113 -12.35 -18.48 7.16
C ALA A 113 -12.85 -17.93 5.81
N ARG A 114 -14.16 -18.08 5.58
CA ARG A 114 -14.86 -17.56 4.37
C ARG A 114 -15.87 -16.48 4.68
N ASN A 115 -15.94 -16.05 5.93
CA ASN A 115 -16.90 -15.05 6.44
C ASN A 115 -16.22 -13.73 6.87
N ILE A 116 -15.03 -13.46 6.36
CA ILE A 116 -14.31 -12.21 6.63
C ILE A 116 -15.06 -11.05 5.97
N ARG A 117 -15.34 -10.02 6.75
CA ARG A 117 -16.06 -8.85 6.25
C ARG A 117 -15.13 -7.94 5.46
N GLN A 118 -15.62 -7.42 4.34
CA GLN A 118 -14.91 -6.46 3.49
C GLN A 118 -14.69 -5.11 4.19
N MET A 119 -15.69 -4.62 4.94
CA MET A 119 -15.62 -3.33 5.63
C MET A 119 -14.93 -3.49 6.98
N VAL A 120 -13.87 -2.71 7.19
CA VAL A 120 -13.12 -2.59 8.44
C VAL A 120 -13.28 -1.16 8.94
N ALA A 121 -14.03 -0.97 10.03
CA ALA A 121 -14.25 0.33 10.65
C ALA A 121 -13.44 0.41 11.95
N VAL A 122 -12.24 0.97 11.85
CA VAL A 122 -11.28 1.08 12.96
C VAL A 122 -10.62 2.45 12.90
N PRO A 123 -10.53 3.18 14.02
CA PRO A 123 -9.85 4.46 14.05
C PRO A 123 -8.40 4.35 13.55
N ARG A 124 -7.95 5.38 12.86
CA ARG A 124 -6.55 5.50 12.44
C ARG A 124 -5.63 5.56 13.66
N GLY A 125 -4.62 4.68 13.70
CA GLY A 125 -3.53 4.70 14.66
C GLY A 125 -2.47 5.77 14.34
N LYS A 126 -1.21 5.47 14.64
CA LYS A 126 -0.06 6.33 14.29
C LYS A 126 0.05 6.50 12.76
N HIS A 127 0.86 7.48 12.32
CA HIS A 127 0.98 7.79 10.89
C HIS A 127 1.19 6.56 10.01
N SER A 128 0.32 6.39 9.02
CA SER A 128 0.32 5.32 8.02
C SER A 128 0.24 3.89 8.54
N GLU A 129 0.02 3.69 9.83
CA GLU A 129 -0.23 2.37 10.41
C GLU A 129 -1.53 1.81 9.83
N LYS A 130 -1.45 0.60 9.29
CA LYS A 130 -2.61 -0.11 8.74
C LYS A 130 -3.29 -0.92 9.84
N PRO A 131 -4.63 -1.09 9.80
CA PRO A 131 -5.35 -1.83 10.82
C PRO A 131 -4.96 -3.30 10.81
N LEU A 132 -4.68 -3.86 11.99
CA LEU A 132 -4.32 -5.28 12.17
C LEU A 132 -5.44 -6.22 11.73
N GLU A 133 -6.68 -5.76 11.76
CA GLU A 133 -7.87 -6.51 11.33
C GLU A 133 -7.77 -6.99 9.89
N VAL A 134 -7.06 -6.29 9.02
CA VAL A 134 -6.85 -6.71 7.63
C VAL A 134 -5.85 -7.86 7.57
N ILE A 135 -4.69 -7.75 8.25
CA ILE A 135 -3.68 -8.81 8.36
C ILE A 135 -4.29 -10.07 9.01
N ASP A 136 -5.03 -9.89 10.11
CA ASP A 136 -5.75 -10.97 10.80
C ASP A 136 -6.78 -11.63 9.87
N GLY A 137 -7.52 -10.83 9.11
CA GLY A 137 -8.49 -11.30 8.14
C GLY A 137 -7.83 -12.17 7.06
N ILE A 138 -6.73 -11.72 6.47
CA ILE A 138 -5.96 -12.47 5.48
C ILE A 138 -5.39 -13.75 6.09
N THR A 139 -4.81 -13.67 7.28
CA THR A 139 -4.26 -14.84 8.00
C THR A 139 -5.35 -15.88 8.28
N LYS A 140 -6.55 -15.47 8.67
CA LYS A 140 -7.68 -16.38 8.87
C LYS A 140 -8.20 -17.00 7.59
N MET A 141 -8.15 -16.27 6.46
CA MET A 141 -8.51 -16.83 5.15
C MET A 141 -7.48 -17.83 4.65
N PHE A 142 -6.19 -17.58 4.91
CA PHE A 142 -5.06 -18.36 4.40
C PHE A 142 -4.13 -18.75 5.55
N PRO A 143 -4.55 -19.65 6.45
CA PRO A 143 -3.81 -19.96 7.68
C PRO A 143 -2.47 -20.67 7.42
N GLU A 144 -2.39 -21.52 6.41
CA GLU A 144 -1.26 -22.43 6.15
C GLU A 144 -0.38 -22.01 4.96
N GLN A 145 -0.89 -21.09 4.12
CA GLN A 145 -0.16 -20.61 2.94
C GLN A 145 0.99 -19.70 3.36
N ASP A 146 2.08 -19.74 2.60
CA ASP A 146 3.17 -18.78 2.77
C ASP A 146 2.69 -17.34 2.49
N LYS A 147 3.11 -16.43 3.32
CA LYS A 147 2.69 -15.02 3.29
C LYS A 147 3.87 -14.10 3.46
N ILE A 148 3.95 -13.07 2.63
CA ILE A 148 4.93 -12.02 2.77
C ILE A 148 4.26 -10.64 2.76
N GLU A 149 4.72 -9.74 3.64
CA GLU A 149 4.39 -8.32 3.57
C GLU A 149 5.56 -7.55 2.96
N LEU A 150 5.30 -6.85 1.87
CA LEU A 150 6.26 -5.94 1.24
C LEU A 150 6.06 -4.52 1.76
N PHE A 151 7.17 -3.78 1.92
CA PHE A 151 7.21 -2.47 2.57
C PHE A 151 6.72 -2.55 4.03
N ALA A 152 7.03 -3.69 4.66
CA ALA A 152 6.66 -3.98 6.03
C ALA A 152 7.29 -2.97 7.00
N ARG A 153 6.56 -2.67 8.07
CA ARG A 153 7.01 -1.83 9.18
C ARG A 153 6.99 -2.58 10.51
N ASN A 154 6.32 -3.73 10.53
CA ASN A 154 6.21 -4.59 11.69
C ASN A 154 6.42 -6.04 11.26
N ASN A 155 6.78 -6.89 12.22
CA ASN A 155 6.86 -8.32 12.03
C ASN A 155 5.56 -8.98 12.51
N PHE A 156 4.97 -9.84 11.69
CA PHE A 156 3.81 -10.64 12.05
C PHE A 156 4.16 -12.13 12.09
N THR A 157 3.69 -12.82 13.11
CA THR A 157 3.91 -14.28 13.24
C THR A 157 3.30 -15.01 12.04
N GLY A 158 4.10 -15.87 11.38
CA GLY A 158 3.68 -16.63 10.21
C GLY A 158 3.66 -15.83 8.90
N TRP A 159 4.32 -14.68 8.88
CA TRP A 159 4.55 -13.85 7.71
C TRP A 159 6.04 -13.60 7.51
N ASP A 160 6.51 -13.74 6.30
CA ASP A 160 7.76 -13.12 5.88
C ASP A 160 7.54 -11.61 5.68
N ASN A 161 8.62 -10.85 5.67
CA ASN A 161 8.53 -9.40 5.51
C ASN A 161 9.74 -8.84 4.80
N TRP A 162 9.51 -7.79 4.04
CA TRP A 162 10.54 -6.99 3.39
C TRP A 162 10.19 -5.50 3.48
N GLY A 163 11.12 -4.68 3.96
CA GLY A 163 10.91 -3.24 4.09
C GLY A 163 12.08 -2.52 4.75
N LEU A 164 12.16 -1.21 4.58
CA LEU A 164 13.24 -0.38 5.14
C LEU A 164 13.30 -0.39 6.66
N GLU A 165 12.17 -0.61 7.33
CA GLU A 165 12.09 -0.67 8.79
C GLU A 165 12.33 -2.10 9.33
N ILE A 166 12.67 -3.07 8.45
CA ILE A 166 12.95 -4.48 8.76
C ILE A 166 14.40 -4.80 8.36
N PRO A 167 15.39 -4.53 9.21
CA PRO A 167 16.81 -4.66 8.85
C PRO A 167 17.25 -6.11 8.63
N ASP A 168 16.55 -7.08 9.23
CA ASP A 168 16.90 -8.51 9.19
C ASP A 168 16.08 -9.29 8.15
N SER A 169 15.47 -8.62 7.18
CA SER A 169 14.77 -9.29 6.09
C SER A 169 15.71 -10.22 5.33
N LYS A 170 15.29 -11.49 5.17
CA LYS A 170 16.01 -12.50 4.38
C LYS A 170 15.69 -12.42 2.88
N ILE A 171 14.80 -11.52 2.50
CA ILE A 171 14.28 -11.39 1.14
C ILE A 171 14.82 -10.10 0.57
N ASP A 172 15.38 -10.17 -0.63
CA ASP A 172 15.80 -9.01 -1.41
C ASP A 172 15.14 -9.08 -2.80
N ILE A 173 14.32 -8.08 -3.09
CA ILE A 173 13.67 -7.90 -4.40
C ILE A 173 14.20 -6.68 -5.14
N ILE A 174 15.28 -6.08 -4.62
CA ILE A 174 15.89 -4.90 -5.25
C ILE A 174 16.95 -5.34 -6.24
N THR A 175 16.62 -5.29 -7.51
CA THR A 175 17.58 -5.39 -8.57
C THR A 175 18.08 -3.99 -8.94
N GLY A 176 19.01 -3.43 -8.15
CA GLY A 176 19.73 -2.20 -8.51
C GLY A 176 19.02 -0.87 -8.31
N ILE A 177 17.94 -0.82 -7.53
CA ILE A 177 17.24 0.43 -7.19
C ILE A 177 17.89 1.08 -5.98
N SER A 178 18.54 2.23 -6.18
CA SER A 178 18.92 3.11 -5.08
C SER A 178 17.68 3.86 -4.61
N LEU A 179 17.25 3.64 -3.36
CA LEU A 179 16.25 4.45 -2.69
C LEU A 179 16.89 5.79 -2.30
N GLY A 180 17.11 6.65 -3.30
CA GLY A 180 17.72 7.96 -3.13
C GLY A 180 16.71 9.01 -2.66
N ASN A 181 17.16 9.95 -1.83
CA ASN A 181 16.46 11.20 -1.57
C ASN A 181 16.19 11.92 -2.88
N THR A 182 14.97 11.93 -3.35
CA THR A 182 14.55 12.77 -4.46
C THR A 182 13.67 13.89 -3.95
N ASN A 183 14.30 15.05 -3.73
CA ASN A 183 13.59 16.31 -3.88
C ASN A 183 13.30 16.42 -5.38
N GLU A 184 12.06 16.33 -5.76
CA GLU A 184 11.38 16.84 -6.96
C GLU A 184 10.34 15.88 -7.51
N ASP A 185 9.20 16.48 -7.81
CA ASP A 185 8.04 16.11 -8.60
C ASP A 185 6.79 15.59 -7.90
N GLN A 186 5.77 16.46 -8.03
CA GLN A 186 4.44 16.37 -7.43
C GLN A 186 3.47 15.50 -8.24
N ASP A 187 3.83 14.29 -8.64
CA ASP A 187 2.88 13.41 -9.30
C ASP A 187 2.85 12.01 -8.69
N GLY A 188 1.72 11.71 -8.09
CA GLY A 188 1.21 10.36 -7.93
C GLY A 188 2.00 9.41 -7.01
N GLN A 189 2.21 9.78 -5.73
CA GLN A 189 2.88 8.89 -4.79
C GLN A 189 1.94 7.81 -4.24
N LEU A 190 2.35 6.54 -4.41
CA LEU A 190 1.74 5.37 -3.81
C LEU A 190 2.37 5.08 -2.44
N SER A 191 1.55 5.07 -1.38
CA SER A 191 1.91 4.36 -0.14
C SER A 191 1.53 2.91 -0.35
N ILE A 192 2.50 2.02 -0.45
CA ILE A 192 2.25 0.62 -0.75
C ILE A 192 2.64 -0.21 0.46
N ASN A 193 1.68 -0.90 1.03
CA ASN A 193 1.89 -2.11 1.81
C ASN A 193 1.30 -3.25 1.00
N LEU A 194 2.04 -4.31 0.83
CA LEU A 194 1.68 -5.42 -0.03
C LEU A 194 1.74 -6.71 0.77
N SER A 195 0.72 -7.53 0.61
CA SER A 195 0.73 -8.90 1.11
C SER A 195 0.58 -9.83 -0.08
N VAL A 196 1.51 -10.76 -0.23
CA VAL A 196 1.44 -11.82 -1.22
C VAL A 196 1.19 -13.14 -0.49
N VAL A 197 0.20 -13.90 -0.93
CA VAL A 197 -0.17 -15.20 -0.40
C VAL A 197 0.00 -16.23 -1.49
N GLY A 198 0.93 -17.18 -1.31
CA GLY A 198 1.20 -18.27 -2.25
C GLY A 198 0.44 -19.55 -1.91
N GLU A 199 0.29 -20.43 -2.88
CA GLU A 199 -0.08 -21.85 -2.69
C GLU A 199 1.16 -22.71 -2.97
N ASP A 200 1.39 -23.73 -2.11
CA ASP A 200 2.34 -24.83 -2.34
C ASP A 200 1.82 -25.77 -3.44
#